data_ed2be7252704c16f201a91f0e972805e
#
_entry.id   ed2be7252704c16f201a91f0e972805e
#
_cell.length_a   1.000
_cell.length_b   1.000
_cell.length_c   1.000
_cell.angle_alpha   90.00
_cell.angle_beta   90.00
_cell.angle_gamma   90.00
#
_symmetry.space_group_name_H-M   'P 1'
#
loop_
_entity.id
_entity.type
_entity.pdbx_description
1 polymer ?
#
loop_
_entity_poly.entity_id
_entity_poly.type
_entity_poly.pdbx_seq_one_letter_code
_entity_poly.pdbx_strand_id
1 'polypeptide(L)'
;MRTLLQLAAAALAASISLGASALTLTVGDQSYNTRAVMDAAGVLDNLPYTLEWKQFTAGSPVAEALNSGSLDIGLLGDAPPLFLGALGAPIKVIAVTRQNLSGVAIVVNQDSPIKTVADIRGKRVAIWKGSWSQQLLFSALDQAGVPRDAVDIRYLSALDAFHALEGGSVDVIATWEPYVTQQERRGGRVIATAQGLIPAQSFVVGNNRSLEEKRAAIGDFLQRLKKARAWSVNDPAHSEAYADAWAERTRADREIARAWFRRAQTDVGPISPQNIADAQKTVDFFSGIGLIKSYPAASLFDTSFNAALQNPAVTVQAAP
;
A
#
# COMPACT_ATOMS: atom_id res chain seq x y z
N MET A 1 38.89 -3.97 -57.64
CA MET A 1 37.43 -3.97 -57.39
C MET A 1 36.96 -4.96 -56.30
N ARG A 2 37.62 -6.09 -56.05
CA ARG A 2 37.21 -7.05 -55.00
C ARG A 2 37.50 -6.57 -53.55
N THR A 3 38.52 -5.79 -53.33
CA THR A 3 38.92 -5.25 -52.02
C THR A 3 38.04 -4.11 -51.52
N LEU A 4 37.44 -3.33 -52.39
CA LEU A 4 36.49 -2.26 -52.00
C LEU A 4 35.10 -2.76 -51.61
N LEU A 5 34.66 -3.91 -52.14
CA LEU A 5 33.39 -4.55 -51.73
C LEU A 5 33.44 -5.22 -50.34
N GLN A 6 34.63 -5.69 -49.94
CA GLN A 6 34.79 -6.31 -48.61
C GLN A 6 34.82 -5.28 -47.45
N LEU A 7 35.31 -4.06 -47.72
CA LEU A 7 35.29 -2.97 -46.73
C LEU A 7 33.88 -2.37 -46.52
N ALA A 8 33.03 -2.36 -47.56
CA ALA A 8 31.66 -1.89 -47.47
C ALA A 8 30.75 -2.87 -46.69
N ALA A 9 31.00 -4.18 -46.76
CA ALA A 9 30.23 -5.17 -46.01
C ALA A 9 30.59 -5.20 -44.51
N ALA A 10 31.84 -4.87 -44.14
CA ALA A 10 32.26 -4.75 -42.73
C ALA A 10 31.74 -3.49 -42.05
N ALA A 11 31.52 -2.40 -42.79
CA ALA A 11 30.97 -1.15 -42.25
C ALA A 11 29.44 -1.21 -42.00
N LEU A 12 28.72 -2.10 -42.71
CA LEU A 12 27.26 -2.26 -42.53
C LEU A 12 26.90 -3.19 -41.39
N ALA A 13 27.83 -4.04 -40.91
CA ALA A 13 27.61 -4.92 -39.76
C ALA A 13 27.83 -4.25 -38.39
N ALA A 14 28.43 -3.05 -38.38
CA ALA A 14 28.77 -2.33 -37.15
C ALA A 14 27.69 -1.31 -36.69
N SER A 15 26.58 -1.17 -37.43
CA SER A 15 25.61 -0.07 -37.18
C SER A 15 24.25 -0.51 -36.65
N ILE A 16 24.06 -1.75 -36.23
CA ILE A 16 22.82 -2.20 -35.59
C ILE A 16 23.10 -2.49 -34.10
N SER A 17 23.74 -1.55 -33.42
CA SER A 17 23.46 -1.39 -31.98
C SER A 17 22.21 -0.55 -31.89
N LEU A 18 21.06 -1.15 -32.19
CA LEU A 18 19.80 -0.64 -31.69
C LEU A 18 19.97 -0.62 -30.17
N GLY A 19 20.19 0.56 -29.62
CA GLY A 19 20.11 0.78 -28.19
C GLY A 19 18.75 0.28 -27.75
N ALA A 20 18.71 -0.93 -27.22
CA ALA A 20 17.53 -1.42 -26.52
C ALA A 20 17.27 -0.37 -25.45
N SER A 21 16.25 0.48 -25.64
CA SER A 21 15.79 1.38 -24.61
C SER A 21 15.58 0.53 -23.37
N ALA A 22 16.35 0.78 -22.32
CA ALA A 22 16.23 0.01 -21.10
C ALA A 22 14.77 0.05 -20.67
N LEU A 23 14.16 -1.13 -20.44
CA LEU A 23 12.77 -1.22 -19.98
C LEU A 23 12.61 -0.33 -18.76
N THR A 24 11.61 0.54 -18.73
CA THR A 24 11.28 1.35 -17.55
C THR A 24 10.09 0.74 -16.84
N LEU A 25 10.24 0.50 -15.55
CA LEU A 25 9.16 0.09 -14.65
C LEU A 25 8.75 1.30 -13.79
N THR A 26 7.53 1.79 -13.97
CA THR A 26 6.98 2.93 -13.22
C THR A 26 6.16 2.42 -12.05
N VAL A 27 6.57 2.77 -10.83
CA VAL A 27 6.00 2.26 -9.58
C VAL A 27 5.35 3.39 -8.78
N GLY A 28 4.06 3.22 -8.48
CA GLY A 28 3.32 4.09 -7.55
C GLY A 28 3.60 3.70 -6.10
N ASP A 29 4.15 4.63 -5.32
CA ASP A 29 4.44 4.44 -3.90
C ASP A 29 3.66 5.43 -3.06
N GLN A 30 3.07 4.94 -1.99
CA GLN A 30 2.32 5.77 -1.05
C GLN A 30 3.23 6.24 0.08
N SER A 31 3.40 7.56 0.18
CA SER A 31 4.18 8.20 1.26
C SER A 31 5.61 7.64 1.42
N TYR A 32 6.29 7.33 0.32
CA TYR A 32 7.67 6.80 0.29
C TYR A 32 7.88 5.46 1.02
N ASN A 33 6.82 4.77 1.44
CA ASN A 33 6.92 3.61 2.31
C ASN A 33 7.69 2.44 1.68
N THR A 34 7.36 2.11 0.44
CA THR A 34 7.99 0.98 -0.28
C THR A 34 9.41 1.33 -0.72
N ARG A 35 9.60 2.52 -1.27
CA ARG A 35 10.91 2.97 -1.68
C ARG A 35 11.90 2.99 -0.52
N ALA A 36 11.48 3.52 0.63
CA ALA A 36 12.35 3.60 1.81
C ALA A 36 12.83 2.23 2.29
N VAL A 37 11.96 1.21 2.36
CA VAL A 37 12.39 -0.13 2.76
C VAL A 37 13.30 -0.79 1.74
N MET A 38 13.06 -0.60 0.44
CA MET A 38 13.88 -1.19 -0.61
C MET A 38 15.26 -0.53 -0.70
N ASP A 39 15.34 0.79 -0.53
CA ASP A 39 16.61 1.53 -0.44
C ASP A 39 17.39 1.10 0.81
N ALA A 40 16.75 1.09 2.00
CA ALA A 40 17.41 0.72 3.25
C ALA A 40 17.93 -0.74 3.25
N ALA A 41 17.22 -1.64 2.59
CA ALA A 41 17.65 -3.03 2.45
C ALA A 41 18.70 -3.26 1.35
N GLY A 42 19.09 -2.23 0.58
CA GLY A 42 20.08 -2.34 -0.49
C GLY A 42 19.67 -3.27 -1.64
N VAL A 43 18.35 -3.41 -1.91
CA VAL A 43 17.87 -4.35 -2.92
C VAL A 43 17.68 -3.73 -4.31
N LEU A 44 17.98 -2.46 -4.47
CA LEU A 44 17.79 -1.73 -5.74
C LEU A 44 19.04 -1.67 -6.60
N ASP A 45 20.14 -2.30 -6.18
CA ASP A 45 21.37 -2.36 -6.96
C ASP A 45 21.23 -3.33 -8.15
N ASN A 46 21.91 -2.99 -9.25
CA ASN A 46 22.02 -3.83 -10.45
C ASN A 46 20.65 -4.27 -11.02
N LEU A 47 19.71 -3.34 -11.09
CA LEU A 47 18.42 -3.59 -11.74
C LEU A 47 18.61 -3.80 -13.25
N PRO A 48 18.01 -4.84 -13.85
CA PRO A 48 18.06 -5.06 -15.30
C PRO A 48 17.07 -4.15 -16.07
N TYR A 49 16.46 -3.18 -15.41
CA TYR A 49 15.53 -2.19 -15.94
C TYR A 49 15.70 -0.85 -15.20
N THR A 50 15.19 0.22 -15.78
CA THR A 50 15.09 1.52 -15.09
C THR A 50 13.88 1.51 -14.18
N LEU A 51 14.06 1.89 -12.90
CA LEU A 51 12.97 1.99 -11.93
C LEU A 51 12.60 3.47 -11.74
N GLU A 52 11.36 3.81 -12.05
CA GLU A 52 10.82 5.15 -11.86
C GLU A 52 9.75 5.15 -10.75
N TRP A 53 9.99 5.94 -9.70
CA TRP A 53 9.07 6.08 -8.59
C TRP A 53 8.15 7.29 -8.75
N LYS A 54 6.84 7.08 -8.62
CA LYS A 54 5.84 8.14 -8.49
C LYS A 54 5.26 8.14 -7.08
N GLN A 55 5.30 9.29 -6.42
CA GLN A 55 4.85 9.41 -5.03
C GLN A 55 3.42 9.93 -4.94
N PHE A 56 2.65 9.33 -4.03
CA PHE A 56 1.26 9.69 -3.78
C PHE A 56 1.00 9.81 -2.27
N THR A 57 0.04 10.63 -1.91
CA THR A 57 -0.36 10.83 -0.50
C THR A 57 -1.41 9.82 -0.02
N ALA A 58 -2.10 9.15 -0.95
CA ALA A 58 -3.18 8.22 -0.65
C ALA A 58 -3.32 7.13 -1.74
N GLY A 59 -4.08 6.08 -1.42
CA GLY A 59 -4.28 4.94 -2.34
C GLY A 59 -5.17 5.25 -3.53
N SER A 60 -6.19 6.12 -3.41
CA SER A 60 -7.09 6.42 -4.52
C SER A 60 -6.38 7.04 -5.73
N PRO A 61 -5.52 8.05 -5.59
CA PRO A 61 -4.72 8.54 -6.71
C PRO A 61 -3.78 7.50 -7.34
N VAL A 62 -3.23 6.55 -6.55
CA VAL A 62 -2.45 5.43 -7.09
C VAL A 62 -3.33 4.55 -7.96
N ALA A 63 -4.53 4.20 -7.49
CA ALA A 63 -5.48 3.39 -8.22
C ALA A 63 -5.91 4.05 -9.55
N GLU A 64 -6.19 5.35 -9.55
CA GLU A 64 -6.51 6.13 -10.75
C GLU A 64 -5.35 6.13 -11.76
N ALA A 65 -4.12 6.31 -11.30
CA ALA A 65 -2.92 6.28 -12.14
C ALA A 65 -2.67 4.88 -12.74
N LEU A 66 -2.98 3.81 -12.01
CA LEU A 66 -2.97 2.43 -12.53
C LEU A 66 -4.05 2.23 -13.59
N ASN A 67 -5.28 2.70 -13.33
CA ASN A 67 -6.40 2.60 -14.27
C ASN A 67 -6.13 3.34 -15.59
N SER A 68 -5.49 4.50 -15.52
CA SER A 68 -5.11 5.28 -16.71
C SER A 68 -3.88 4.73 -17.47
N GLY A 69 -3.18 3.75 -16.91
CA GLY A 69 -1.92 3.24 -17.47
C GLY A 69 -0.71 4.16 -17.26
N SER A 70 -0.82 5.19 -16.38
CA SER A 70 0.31 6.07 -16.02
C SER A 70 1.27 5.41 -15.05
N LEU A 71 0.87 4.31 -14.42
CA LEU A 71 1.70 3.42 -13.60
C LEU A 71 1.67 2.01 -14.15
N ASP A 72 2.77 1.31 -14.03
CA ASP A 72 2.85 -0.13 -14.30
C ASP A 72 2.34 -0.94 -13.12
N ILE A 73 2.84 -0.63 -11.93
CA ILE A 73 2.42 -1.22 -10.66
C ILE A 73 2.28 -0.15 -9.57
N GLY A 74 1.51 -0.45 -8.54
CA GLY A 74 1.34 0.43 -7.38
C GLY A 74 1.06 -0.36 -6.11
N LEU A 75 1.42 0.23 -4.96
CA LEU A 75 1.20 -0.35 -3.64
C LEU A 75 0.22 0.54 -2.87
N LEU A 76 -0.91 -0.06 -2.47
CA LEU A 76 -2.03 0.68 -1.88
C LEU A 76 -2.92 -0.24 -1.04
N GLY A 77 -3.76 0.36 -0.17
CA GLY A 77 -4.78 -0.37 0.57
C GLY A 77 -5.82 -1.01 -0.33
N ASP A 78 -6.56 -1.98 0.19
CA ASP A 78 -7.46 -2.84 -0.58
C ASP A 78 -8.69 -2.11 -1.18
N ALA A 79 -9.28 -1.15 -0.48
CA ALA A 79 -10.52 -0.53 -0.91
C ALA A 79 -10.43 0.17 -2.29
N PRO A 80 -9.45 1.05 -2.60
CA PRO A 80 -9.39 1.73 -3.90
C PRO A 80 -9.34 0.78 -5.12
N PRO A 81 -8.49 -0.27 -5.17
CA PRO A 81 -8.51 -1.19 -6.30
C PRO A 81 -9.78 -2.04 -6.35
N LEU A 82 -10.41 -2.36 -5.22
CA LEU A 82 -11.70 -3.05 -5.20
C LEU A 82 -12.82 -2.17 -5.76
N PHE A 83 -12.78 -0.85 -5.52
CA PHE A 83 -13.70 0.10 -6.14
C PHE A 83 -13.54 0.13 -7.67
N LEU A 84 -12.31 0.16 -8.17
CA LEU A 84 -12.03 0.11 -9.59
C LEU A 84 -12.40 -1.26 -10.21
N GLY A 85 -12.22 -2.34 -9.47
CA GLY A 85 -12.69 -3.68 -9.88
C GLY A 85 -14.19 -3.72 -10.14
N ALA A 86 -14.99 -3.05 -9.30
CA ALA A 86 -16.45 -2.92 -9.50
C ALA A 86 -16.82 -2.14 -10.77
N LEU A 87 -15.89 -1.36 -11.32
CA LEU A 87 -16.05 -0.62 -12.59
C LEU A 87 -15.44 -1.35 -13.79
N GLY A 88 -14.83 -2.54 -13.59
CA GLY A 88 -14.18 -3.30 -14.64
C GLY A 88 -12.85 -2.70 -15.12
N ALA A 89 -12.14 -1.96 -14.27
CA ALA A 89 -10.86 -1.35 -14.59
C ALA A 89 -9.82 -2.40 -15.03
N PRO A 90 -8.89 -2.05 -15.96
CA PRO A 90 -7.89 -2.97 -16.49
C PRO A 90 -6.70 -3.14 -15.53
N ILE A 91 -6.97 -3.60 -14.32
CA ILE A 91 -5.96 -3.81 -13.27
C ILE A 91 -6.11 -5.19 -12.63
N LYS A 92 -5.03 -5.70 -12.04
CA LYS A 92 -5.04 -6.93 -11.24
C LYS A 92 -4.21 -6.77 -9.97
N VAL A 93 -4.68 -7.40 -8.90
CA VAL A 93 -3.89 -7.65 -7.68
C VAL A 93 -2.93 -8.79 -7.96
N ILE A 94 -1.65 -8.59 -7.75
CA ILE A 94 -0.57 -9.56 -8.04
C ILE A 94 0.21 -10.00 -6.79
N ALA A 95 0.05 -9.30 -5.67
CA ALA A 95 0.59 -9.69 -4.37
C ALA A 95 -0.22 -9.03 -3.24
N VAL A 96 -0.14 -9.60 -2.05
CA VAL A 96 -0.78 -9.07 -0.85
C VAL A 96 0.27 -8.70 0.19
N THR A 97 0.12 -7.53 0.80
CA THR A 97 0.91 -7.16 1.97
C THR A 97 0.08 -7.34 3.23
N ARG A 98 0.73 -7.84 4.28
CA ARG A 98 0.15 -8.03 5.60
C ARG A 98 0.86 -7.10 6.58
N GLN A 99 0.11 -6.54 7.50
CA GLN A 99 0.64 -5.71 8.58
C GLN A 99 -0.14 -5.95 9.87
N ASN A 100 0.42 -5.52 10.98
CA ASN A 100 -0.28 -5.53 12.25
C ASN A 100 -1.46 -4.54 12.20
N LEU A 101 -2.67 -5.03 12.44
CA LEU A 101 -3.90 -4.27 12.32
C LEU A 101 -4.14 -3.30 13.47
N SER A 102 -3.32 -3.30 14.53
CA SER A 102 -3.38 -2.30 15.60
C SER A 102 -3.00 -0.88 15.13
N GLY A 103 -2.34 -0.78 13.96
CA GLY A 103 -2.04 0.50 13.31
C GLY A 103 -3.18 1.08 12.47
N VAL A 104 -4.35 0.44 12.44
CA VAL A 104 -5.60 0.97 11.86
C VAL A 104 -6.60 1.06 13.01
N ALA A 105 -6.96 2.27 13.44
CA ALA A 105 -7.63 2.45 14.73
C ALA A 105 -8.64 3.61 14.75
N ILE A 106 -9.54 3.54 15.73
CA ILE A 106 -10.40 4.65 16.17
C ILE A 106 -9.72 5.30 17.37
N VAL A 107 -9.47 6.60 17.27
CA VAL A 107 -8.64 7.34 18.21
C VAL A 107 -9.39 8.59 18.71
N VAL A 108 -9.17 8.92 19.97
CA VAL A 108 -9.68 10.10 20.66
C VAL A 108 -8.55 10.86 21.34
N ASN A 109 -8.75 12.13 21.68
CA ASN A 109 -7.79 12.91 22.46
C ASN A 109 -7.65 12.35 23.89
N GLN A 110 -6.53 12.67 24.56
CA GLN A 110 -6.17 12.22 25.91
C GLN A 110 -7.30 12.46 26.91
N ASP A 111 -7.82 13.67 26.97
CA ASP A 111 -8.82 14.11 27.94
C ASP A 111 -10.26 13.82 27.49
N SER A 112 -10.45 13.10 26.39
CA SER A 112 -11.78 12.75 25.89
C SER A 112 -12.55 11.89 26.91
N PRO A 113 -13.82 12.18 27.21
CA PRO A 113 -14.67 11.33 28.03
C PRO A 113 -15.06 10.02 27.32
N ILE A 114 -14.83 9.93 26.00
CA ILE A 114 -15.15 8.76 25.17
C ILE A 114 -14.16 7.64 25.51
N LYS A 115 -14.65 6.48 25.97
CA LYS A 115 -13.82 5.33 26.34
C LYS A 115 -14.04 4.13 25.44
N THR A 116 -15.21 4.01 24.86
CA THR A 116 -15.64 2.89 24.01
C THR A 116 -16.30 3.39 22.72
N VAL A 117 -16.53 2.50 21.78
CA VAL A 117 -17.27 2.82 20.54
C VAL A 117 -18.72 3.22 20.84
N ALA A 118 -19.33 2.70 21.91
CA ALA A 118 -20.70 3.08 22.28
C ALA A 118 -20.82 4.56 22.71
N ASP A 119 -19.75 5.16 23.23
CA ASP A 119 -19.73 6.54 23.70
C ASP A 119 -19.67 7.57 22.55
N ILE A 120 -19.46 7.14 21.31
CA ILE A 120 -19.37 8.05 20.14
C ILE A 120 -20.75 8.48 19.60
N ARG A 121 -21.84 7.99 20.17
CA ARG A 121 -23.20 8.45 19.84
C ARG A 121 -23.32 9.97 20.05
N GLY A 122 -23.80 10.68 19.00
CA GLY A 122 -23.93 12.13 19.00
C GLY A 122 -22.61 12.88 18.86
N LYS A 123 -21.48 12.20 18.61
CA LYS A 123 -20.16 12.80 18.46
C LYS A 123 -19.81 13.04 17.00
N ARG A 124 -18.90 14.01 16.79
CA ARG A 124 -18.32 14.32 15.48
C ARG A 124 -17.17 13.36 15.21
N VAL A 125 -17.29 12.54 14.16
CA VAL A 125 -16.29 11.53 13.81
C VAL A 125 -15.77 11.77 12.41
N ALA A 126 -14.46 11.97 12.27
CA ALA A 126 -13.85 12.11 10.94
C ALA A 126 -13.33 10.77 10.41
N ILE A 127 -13.63 10.53 9.14
CA ILE A 127 -13.20 9.38 8.35
C ILE A 127 -12.91 9.78 6.92
N TRP A 128 -12.12 8.98 6.21
CA TRP A 128 -11.98 9.11 4.76
C TRP A 128 -12.96 8.16 4.04
N LYS A 129 -13.76 8.73 3.14
CA LYS A 129 -14.74 7.96 2.35
C LYS A 129 -14.05 6.91 1.47
N GLY A 130 -14.61 5.71 1.42
CA GLY A 130 -14.09 4.61 0.59
C GLY A 130 -12.72 4.09 1.05
N SER A 131 -12.47 4.04 2.36
CA SER A 131 -11.20 3.61 2.93
C SER A 131 -11.38 2.70 4.15
N TRP A 132 -10.27 2.19 4.68
CA TRP A 132 -10.25 1.44 5.94
C TRP A 132 -10.91 2.18 7.10
N SER A 133 -10.75 3.52 7.18
CA SER A 133 -11.34 4.29 8.27
C SER A 133 -12.85 4.26 8.24
N GLN A 134 -13.46 4.31 7.05
CA GLN A 134 -14.91 4.18 6.92
C GLN A 134 -15.36 2.76 7.24
N GLN A 135 -14.67 1.75 6.72
CA GLN A 135 -15.01 0.35 6.98
C GLN A 135 -14.86 0.04 8.47
N LEU A 136 -13.76 0.46 9.10
CA LEU A 136 -13.51 0.25 10.53
C LEU A 136 -14.59 0.94 11.39
N LEU A 137 -14.87 2.23 11.14
CA LEU A 137 -15.88 2.95 11.91
C LEU A 137 -17.23 2.24 11.83
N PHE A 138 -17.69 1.94 10.62
CA PHE A 138 -19.02 1.34 10.44
C PHE A 138 -19.11 -0.06 11.02
N SER A 139 -18.07 -0.89 10.86
CA SER A 139 -18.02 -2.22 11.47
C SER A 139 -17.99 -2.15 13.00
N ALA A 140 -17.26 -1.17 13.55
CA ALA A 140 -17.22 -0.96 15.01
C ALA A 140 -18.56 -0.46 15.56
N LEU A 141 -19.24 0.44 14.84
CA LEU A 141 -20.59 0.90 15.21
C LEU A 141 -21.60 -0.23 15.17
N ASP A 142 -21.58 -1.03 14.11
CA ASP A 142 -22.48 -2.18 13.96
C ASP A 142 -22.27 -3.19 15.12
N GLN A 143 -21.01 -3.49 15.47
CA GLN A 143 -20.67 -4.36 16.60
C GLN A 143 -21.12 -3.78 17.95
N ALA A 144 -21.02 -2.46 18.12
CA ALA A 144 -21.44 -1.79 19.37
C ALA A 144 -22.95 -1.50 19.44
N GLY A 145 -23.74 -1.85 18.41
CA GLY A 145 -25.17 -1.55 18.35
C GLY A 145 -25.48 -0.04 18.28
N VAL A 146 -24.57 0.75 17.69
CA VAL A 146 -24.75 2.19 17.50
C VAL A 146 -25.20 2.44 16.06
N PRO A 147 -26.41 2.98 15.82
CA PRO A 147 -26.86 3.34 14.49
C PRO A 147 -25.92 4.39 13.86
N ARG A 148 -25.62 4.26 12.56
CA ARG A 148 -24.69 5.16 11.86
C ARG A 148 -25.19 6.60 11.78
N ASP A 149 -26.50 6.79 11.72
CA ASP A 149 -27.18 8.09 11.75
C ASP A 149 -27.18 8.75 13.13
N ALA A 150 -26.82 8.01 14.18
CA ALA A 150 -26.61 8.54 15.52
C ALA A 150 -25.22 9.19 15.70
N VAL A 151 -24.39 9.26 14.64
CA VAL A 151 -23.03 9.81 14.66
C VAL A 151 -22.89 10.91 13.60
N ASP A 152 -22.33 12.05 13.96
CA ASP A 152 -22.04 13.14 13.00
C ASP A 152 -20.76 12.83 12.22
N ILE A 153 -20.90 12.20 11.04
CA ILE A 153 -19.77 11.76 10.22
C ILE A 153 -19.25 12.93 9.37
N ARG A 154 -17.94 13.20 9.48
CA ARG A 154 -17.20 14.17 8.69
C ARG A 154 -16.23 13.45 7.75
N TYR A 155 -16.38 13.68 6.44
CA TYR A 155 -15.48 13.12 5.44
C TYR A 155 -14.28 14.05 5.23
N LEU A 156 -13.14 13.68 5.78
CA LEU A 156 -11.88 14.43 5.73
C LEU A 156 -10.74 13.55 5.23
N SER A 157 -9.68 14.15 4.68
CA SER A 157 -8.44 13.42 4.44
C SER A 157 -7.84 12.95 5.77
N ALA A 158 -6.95 11.96 5.76
CA ALA A 158 -6.36 11.45 7.00
C ALA A 158 -5.57 12.53 7.75
N LEU A 159 -4.87 13.41 7.02
CA LEU A 159 -4.13 14.55 7.59
C LEU A 159 -5.09 15.61 8.15
N ASP A 160 -6.15 15.96 7.42
CA ASP A 160 -7.13 16.95 7.90
C ASP A 160 -7.91 16.41 9.11
N ALA A 161 -8.25 15.11 9.12
CA ALA A 161 -8.88 14.45 10.25
C ALA A 161 -7.98 14.50 11.52
N PHE A 162 -6.67 14.25 11.34
CA PHE A 162 -5.68 14.35 12.40
C PHE A 162 -5.67 15.77 13.01
N HIS A 163 -5.57 16.79 12.19
CA HIS A 163 -5.60 18.20 12.66
C HIS A 163 -6.96 18.61 13.23
N ALA A 164 -8.06 18.10 12.68
CA ALA A 164 -9.40 18.36 13.19
C ALA A 164 -9.60 17.79 14.60
N LEU A 165 -9.02 16.62 14.90
CA LEU A 165 -9.03 16.03 16.24
C LEU A 165 -8.18 16.88 17.20
N GLU A 166 -6.99 17.32 16.80
CA GLU A 166 -6.12 18.16 17.62
C GLU A 166 -6.77 19.52 17.94
N GLY A 167 -7.41 20.13 16.94
CA GLY A 167 -8.10 21.41 17.08
C GLY A 167 -9.48 21.31 17.71
N GLY A 168 -9.95 20.12 18.09
CA GLY A 168 -11.26 19.90 18.70
C GLY A 168 -12.46 20.11 17.76
N SER A 169 -12.22 20.20 16.44
CA SER A 169 -13.29 20.30 15.43
C SER A 169 -14.04 19.01 15.24
N VAL A 170 -13.42 17.85 15.57
CA VAL A 170 -14.02 16.55 15.69
C VAL A 170 -13.64 15.93 17.04
N ASP A 171 -14.43 14.97 17.51
CA ASP A 171 -14.25 14.34 18.80
C ASP A 171 -13.49 13.00 18.68
N VAL A 172 -13.56 12.38 17.50
CA VAL A 172 -13.03 11.05 17.19
C VAL A 172 -12.54 11.02 15.76
N ILE A 173 -11.47 10.26 15.50
CA ILE A 173 -11.07 9.90 14.14
C ILE A 173 -10.94 8.39 14.00
N ALA A 174 -11.31 7.83 12.85
CA ALA A 174 -10.84 6.52 12.43
C ALA A 174 -9.76 6.73 11.37
N THR A 175 -8.57 6.16 11.58
CA THR A 175 -7.39 6.44 10.78
C THR A 175 -6.41 5.27 10.77
N TRP A 176 -5.23 5.48 10.19
CA TRP A 176 -4.13 4.52 10.09
C TRP A 176 -2.79 5.19 10.34
N GLU A 177 -1.72 4.40 10.34
CA GLU A 177 -0.36 4.91 10.53
C GLU A 177 0.06 5.89 9.41
N PRO A 178 0.85 6.92 9.70
CA PRO A 178 1.49 7.23 11.00
C PRO A 178 0.60 7.97 12.01
N TYR A 179 -0.63 8.32 11.65
CA TYR A 179 -1.49 9.18 12.47
C TYR A 179 -1.90 8.53 13.80
N VAL A 180 -2.04 7.20 13.85
CA VAL A 180 -2.31 6.47 15.10
C VAL A 180 -1.14 6.67 16.06
N THR A 181 0.09 6.38 15.64
CA THR A 181 1.30 6.59 16.46
C THR A 181 1.48 8.06 16.85
N GLN A 182 1.21 9.00 15.95
CA GLN A 182 1.31 10.43 16.26
C GLN A 182 0.33 10.84 17.36
N GLN A 183 -0.92 10.36 17.31
CA GLN A 183 -1.91 10.66 18.34
C GLN A 183 -1.55 10.03 19.69
N GLU A 184 -1.12 8.76 19.71
CA GLU A 184 -0.68 8.10 20.94
C GLU A 184 0.50 8.82 21.60
N ARG A 185 1.49 9.29 20.81
CA ARG A 185 2.62 10.09 21.31
C ARG A 185 2.21 11.43 21.93
N ARG A 186 1.04 11.94 21.58
CA ARG A 186 0.44 13.18 22.15
C ARG A 186 -0.56 12.87 23.26
N GLY A 187 -0.59 11.63 23.75
CA GLY A 187 -1.48 11.18 24.80
C GLY A 187 -2.86 10.74 24.31
N GLY A 188 -3.13 10.79 23.00
CA GLY A 188 -4.36 10.26 22.43
C GLY A 188 -4.55 8.77 22.74
N ARG A 189 -5.79 8.30 22.76
CA ARG A 189 -6.14 6.93 23.13
C ARG A 189 -6.83 6.21 21.99
N VAL A 190 -6.38 4.98 21.72
CA VAL A 190 -7.07 4.03 20.85
C VAL A 190 -8.24 3.43 21.61
N ILE A 191 -9.44 3.47 21.02
CA ILE A 191 -10.66 2.88 21.59
C ILE A 191 -11.14 1.64 20.82
N ALA A 192 -10.68 1.45 19.59
CA ALA A 192 -10.86 0.23 18.80
C ALA A 192 -9.79 0.14 17.74
N THR A 193 -9.47 -1.07 17.28
CA THR A 193 -8.54 -1.33 16.17
C THR A 193 -9.24 -2.16 15.09
N ALA A 194 -8.61 -2.27 13.92
CA ALA A 194 -9.11 -3.11 12.84
C ALA A 194 -9.06 -4.62 13.17
N GLN A 195 -8.33 -5.01 14.22
CA GLN A 195 -8.15 -6.40 14.57
C GLN A 195 -9.49 -7.06 14.92
N GLY A 196 -9.86 -8.09 14.17
CA GLY A 196 -11.13 -8.80 14.30
C GLY A 196 -12.36 -8.07 13.75
N LEU A 197 -12.21 -6.83 13.27
CA LEU A 197 -13.31 -6.03 12.71
C LEU A 197 -13.29 -5.98 11.18
N ILE A 198 -12.13 -5.73 10.59
CA ILE A 198 -11.98 -5.62 9.14
C ILE A 198 -10.68 -6.28 8.67
N PRO A 199 -10.62 -6.75 7.41
CA PRO A 199 -9.41 -7.37 6.88
C PRO A 199 -8.23 -6.40 6.77
N ALA A 200 -8.48 -5.16 6.36
CA ALA A 200 -7.50 -4.08 6.15
C ALA A 200 -6.22 -4.55 5.44
N GLN A 201 -6.37 -5.24 4.31
CA GLN A 201 -5.28 -5.71 3.47
C GLN A 201 -4.67 -4.55 2.67
N SER A 202 -3.42 -4.71 2.25
CA SER A 202 -2.84 -3.88 1.18
C SER A 202 -2.41 -4.77 0.03
N PHE A 203 -2.39 -4.20 -1.16
CA PHE A 203 -2.12 -4.93 -2.39
C PHE A 203 -0.96 -4.32 -3.16
N VAL A 204 -0.23 -5.18 -3.87
CA VAL A 204 0.51 -4.77 -5.07
C VAL A 204 -0.41 -5.00 -6.25
N VAL A 205 -0.69 -3.94 -6.98
CA VAL A 205 -1.64 -3.93 -8.11
C VAL A 205 -0.88 -3.54 -9.37
N GLY A 206 -1.16 -4.22 -10.48
CA GLY A 206 -0.60 -3.91 -11.78
C GLY A 206 -1.67 -3.54 -12.80
N ASN A 207 -1.32 -2.67 -13.75
CA ASN A 207 -2.09 -2.44 -14.95
C ASN A 207 -1.97 -3.67 -15.86
N ASN A 208 -3.08 -4.14 -16.45
CA ASN A 208 -3.10 -5.37 -17.25
C ASN A 208 -2.08 -5.38 -18.39
N ARG A 209 -1.96 -4.27 -19.13
CA ARG A 209 -0.98 -4.14 -20.20
C ARG A 209 0.46 -4.31 -19.69
N SER A 210 0.79 -3.64 -18.59
CA SER A 210 2.13 -3.73 -17.99
C SER A 210 2.42 -5.13 -17.42
N LEU A 211 1.42 -5.83 -16.89
CA LEU A 211 1.56 -7.21 -16.40
C LEU A 211 1.92 -8.19 -17.53
N GLU A 212 1.48 -7.93 -18.75
CA GLU A 212 1.84 -8.70 -19.95
C GLU A 212 3.21 -8.28 -20.48
N GLU A 213 3.39 -6.98 -20.78
CA GLU A 213 4.58 -6.45 -21.47
C GLU A 213 5.84 -6.44 -20.59
N LYS A 214 5.71 -6.28 -19.26
CA LYS A 214 6.82 -6.09 -18.32
C LYS A 214 6.90 -7.20 -17.26
N ARG A 215 6.34 -8.36 -17.54
CA ARG A 215 6.17 -9.45 -16.57
C ARG A 215 7.45 -9.83 -15.84
N ALA A 216 8.58 -9.93 -16.54
CA ALA A 216 9.86 -10.32 -15.94
C ALA A 216 10.37 -9.25 -14.95
N ALA A 217 10.30 -7.97 -15.31
CA ALA A 217 10.69 -6.87 -14.43
C ALA A 217 9.79 -6.76 -13.19
N ILE A 218 8.48 -6.97 -13.35
CA ILE A 218 7.53 -6.99 -12.25
C ILE A 218 7.81 -8.17 -11.32
N GLY A 219 8.12 -9.33 -11.86
CA GLY A 219 8.51 -10.51 -11.07
C GLY A 219 9.78 -10.27 -10.24
N ASP A 220 10.82 -9.69 -10.84
CA ASP A 220 12.06 -9.30 -10.15
C ASP A 220 11.77 -8.26 -9.05
N PHE A 221 10.97 -7.24 -9.36
CA PHE A 221 10.57 -6.23 -8.37
C PHE A 221 9.88 -6.86 -7.16
N LEU A 222 8.93 -7.78 -7.37
CA LEU A 222 8.23 -8.47 -6.29
C LEU A 222 9.18 -9.30 -5.41
N GLN A 223 10.17 -9.99 -6.00
CA GLN A 223 11.18 -10.74 -5.24
C GLN A 223 12.04 -9.81 -4.38
N ARG A 224 12.50 -8.69 -4.94
CA ARG A 224 13.28 -7.68 -4.22
C ARG A 224 12.45 -7.04 -3.09
N LEU A 225 11.19 -6.72 -3.37
CA LEU A 225 10.27 -6.19 -2.36
C LEU A 225 10.09 -7.18 -1.21
N LYS A 226 9.89 -8.47 -1.51
CA LYS A 226 9.79 -9.51 -0.48
C LYS A 226 11.05 -9.60 0.37
N LYS A 227 12.23 -9.57 -0.27
CA LYS A 227 13.52 -9.57 0.43
C LYS A 227 13.66 -8.36 1.36
N ALA A 228 13.30 -7.15 0.88
CA ALA A 228 13.36 -5.93 1.67
C ALA A 228 12.41 -5.97 2.87
N ARG A 229 11.18 -6.45 2.69
CA ARG A 229 10.21 -6.60 3.78
C ARG A 229 10.68 -7.63 4.81
N ALA A 230 11.13 -8.80 4.37
CA ALA A 230 11.71 -9.81 5.27
C ALA A 230 12.91 -9.25 6.04
N TRP A 231 13.81 -8.52 5.38
CA TRP A 231 14.94 -7.86 6.03
C TRP A 231 14.47 -6.88 7.12
N SER A 232 13.45 -6.07 6.85
CA SER A 232 12.98 -5.04 7.78
C SER A 232 12.31 -5.57 9.06
N VAL A 233 11.87 -6.83 9.08
CA VAL A 233 11.21 -7.45 10.25
C VAL A 233 12.07 -8.49 10.97
N ASN A 234 13.19 -8.92 10.37
CA ASN A 234 14.04 -9.97 10.93
C ASN A 234 14.94 -9.47 12.07
N ASP A 235 15.24 -8.18 12.11
CA ASP A 235 16.13 -7.57 13.12
C ASP A 235 15.57 -6.18 13.51
N PRO A 236 15.49 -5.86 14.81
CA PRO A 236 15.11 -4.52 15.27
C PRO A 236 15.97 -3.39 14.68
N ALA A 237 17.28 -3.61 14.49
CA ALA A 237 18.16 -2.62 13.87
C ALA A 237 17.79 -2.35 12.41
N HIS A 238 17.33 -3.35 11.67
CA HIS A 238 16.83 -3.17 10.31
C HIS A 238 15.52 -2.38 10.27
N SER A 239 14.63 -2.65 11.22
CA SER A 239 13.38 -1.87 11.36
C SER A 239 13.68 -0.40 11.65
N GLU A 240 14.70 -0.11 12.49
CA GLU A 240 15.13 1.26 12.77
C GLU A 240 15.79 1.92 11.55
N ALA A 241 16.68 1.22 10.85
CA ALA A 241 17.29 1.73 9.62
C ALA A 241 16.25 2.07 8.55
N TYR A 242 15.25 1.23 8.39
CA TYR A 242 14.10 1.52 7.51
C TYR A 242 13.32 2.75 7.99
N ALA A 243 13.04 2.87 9.28
CA ALA A 243 12.33 4.00 9.85
C ALA A 243 13.10 5.32 9.65
N ASP A 244 14.41 5.30 9.86
CA ASP A 244 15.28 6.46 9.66
C ASP A 244 15.35 6.88 8.20
N ALA A 245 15.47 5.93 7.26
CA ALA A 245 15.44 6.21 5.82
C ALA A 245 14.10 6.82 5.38
N TRP A 246 12.98 6.34 5.94
CA TRP A 246 11.66 6.92 5.68
C TRP A 246 11.52 8.33 6.27
N ALA A 247 11.93 8.51 7.52
CA ALA A 247 11.85 9.79 8.22
C ALA A 247 12.68 10.88 7.52
N GLU A 248 13.87 10.53 7.03
CA GLU A 248 14.73 11.44 6.26
C GLU A 248 14.05 11.91 4.96
N ARG A 249 13.43 10.97 4.22
CA ARG A 249 12.74 11.30 2.96
C ARG A 249 11.50 12.15 3.16
N THR A 250 10.76 11.89 4.24
CA THR A 250 9.47 12.54 4.53
C THR A 250 9.61 13.76 5.43
N ARG A 251 10.79 13.98 6.02
CA ARG A 251 11.06 14.97 7.06
C ARG A 251 10.17 14.76 8.29
N ALA A 252 9.76 13.53 8.54
CA ALA A 252 8.97 13.16 9.69
C ALA A 252 9.84 12.94 10.94
N ASP A 253 9.20 12.91 12.10
CA ASP A 253 9.87 12.55 13.35
C ASP A 253 10.33 11.09 13.34
N ARG A 254 11.62 10.88 13.64
CA ARG A 254 12.26 9.53 13.63
C ARG A 254 11.66 8.60 14.68
N GLU A 255 11.30 9.11 15.84
CA GLU A 255 10.75 8.29 16.92
C GLU A 255 9.31 7.84 16.58
N ILE A 256 8.53 8.68 15.89
CA ILE A 256 7.23 8.29 15.34
C ILE A 256 7.41 7.19 14.29
N ALA A 257 8.35 7.37 13.35
CA ALA A 257 8.64 6.38 12.32
C ALA A 257 9.08 5.03 12.91
N ARG A 258 10.00 5.05 13.89
CA ARG A 258 10.49 3.84 14.58
C ARG A 258 9.36 3.13 15.34
N ALA A 259 8.51 3.88 16.05
CA ALA A 259 7.37 3.29 16.75
C ALA A 259 6.35 2.66 15.77
N TRP A 260 6.05 3.36 14.68
CA TRP A 260 5.17 2.85 13.64
C TRP A 260 5.71 1.56 13.01
N PHE A 261 6.93 1.57 12.46
CA PHE A 261 7.43 0.40 11.72
C PHE A 261 7.72 -0.80 12.63
N ARG A 262 8.10 -0.57 13.89
CA ARG A 262 8.18 -1.62 14.90
C ARG A 262 6.82 -2.29 15.14
N ARG A 263 5.72 -1.52 15.12
CA ARG A 263 4.35 -2.03 15.24
C ARG A 263 3.90 -2.72 13.97
N ALA A 264 4.10 -2.10 12.82
CA ALA A 264 3.50 -2.52 11.55
C ALA A 264 3.96 -3.89 11.08
N GLN A 265 5.24 -4.22 11.20
CA GLN A 265 5.85 -5.50 10.79
C GLN A 265 5.31 -5.98 9.43
N THR A 266 5.39 -5.10 8.44
CA THR A 266 4.79 -5.33 7.13
C THR A 266 5.55 -6.39 6.35
N ASP A 267 4.86 -7.43 5.88
CA ASP A 267 5.36 -8.45 4.97
C ASP A 267 4.60 -8.41 3.64
N VAL A 268 5.18 -8.97 2.57
CA VAL A 268 4.55 -9.18 1.26
C VAL A 268 4.60 -10.66 0.90
N GLY A 269 3.49 -11.18 0.38
CA GLY A 269 3.38 -12.59 0.08
C GLY A 269 2.47 -12.92 -1.09
N PRO A 270 2.43 -14.20 -1.45
CA PRO A 270 1.55 -14.70 -2.50
C PRO A 270 0.08 -14.54 -2.11
N ILE A 271 -0.76 -14.45 -3.12
CA ILE A 271 -2.21 -14.43 -2.97
C ILE A 271 -2.67 -15.81 -2.53
N SER A 272 -3.41 -15.88 -1.42
CA SER A 272 -4.06 -17.08 -0.91
C SER A 272 -5.57 -17.04 -1.10
N PRO A 273 -6.28 -18.19 -1.04
CA PRO A 273 -7.75 -18.20 -1.02
C PRO A 273 -8.35 -17.34 0.10
N GLN A 274 -7.69 -17.26 1.26
CA GLN A 274 -8.13 -16.43 2.37
C GLN A 274 -8.04 -14.93 2.01
N ASN A 275 -7.00 -14.49 1.30
CA ASN A 275 -6.89 -13.09 0.87
C ASN A 275 -8.04 -12.69 -0.06
N ILE A 276 -8.42 -13.58 -0.97
CA ILE A 276 -9.56 -13.36 -1.90
C ILE A 276 -10.88 -13.31 -1.10
N ALA A 277 -11.07 -14.21 -0.14
CA ALA A 277 -12.25 -14.22 0.72
C ALA A 277 -12.34 -12.95 1.58
N ASP A 278 -11.23 -12.46 2.09
CA ASP A 278 -11.18 -11.21 2.86
C ASP A 278 -11.43 -9.98 1.97
N ALA A 279 -10.94 -9.97 0.74
CA ALA A 279 -11.29 -8.93 -0.24
C ALA A 279 -12.77 -8.95 -0.58
N GLN A 280 -13.40 -10.15 -0.67
CA GLN A 280 -14.84 -10.25 -0.87
C GLN A 280 -15.63 -9.61 0.27
N LYS A 281 -15.21 -9.80 1.53
CA LYS A 281 -15.84 -9.11 2.68
C LYS A 281 -15.80 -7.59 2.53
N THR A 282 -14.69 -7.04 2.02
CA THR A 282 -14.57 -5.60 1.75
C THR A 282 -15.50 -5.16 0.62
N VAL A 283 -15.61 -5.94 -0.48
CA VAL A 283 -16.57 -5.70 -1.57
C VAL A 283 -18.00 -5.74 -1.04
N ASP A 284 -18.36 -6.77 -0.26
CA ASP A 284 -19.70 -6.95 0.29
C ASP A 284 -20.06 -5.81 1.25
N PHE A 285 -19.12 -5.37 2.07
CA PHE A 285 -19.31 -4.21 2.94
C PHE A 285 -19.65 -2.95 2.13
N PHE A 286 -18.81 -2.58 1.16
CA PHE A 286 -18.99 -1.34 0.41
C PHE A 286 -20.19 -1.41 -0.56
N SER A 287 -20.52 -2.58 -1.08
CA SER A 287 -21.74 -2.77 -1.86
C SER A 287 -22.99 -2.72 -0.99
N GLY A 288 -22.93 -3.29 0.23
CA GLY A 288 -24.02 -3.25 1.20
C GLY A 288 -24.40 -1.83 1.65
N ILE A 289 -23.44 -0.89 1.64
CA ILE A 289 -23.70 0.53 1.91
C ILE A 289 -23.89 1.37 0.64
N GLY A 290 -24.00 0.74 -0.53
CA GLY A 290 -24.33 1.37 -1.80
C GLY A 290 -23.20 2.20 -2.44
N LEU A 291 -21.94 2.00 -2.04
CA LEU A 291 -20.81 2.74 -2.62
C LEU A 291 -20.25 2.13 -3.90
N ILE A 292 -20.37 0.81 -4.06
CA ILE A 292 -19.97 0.09 -5.28
C ILE A 292 -21.03 -0.95 -5.66
N LYS A 293 -20.97 -1.45 -6.88
CA LYS A 293 -21.74 -2.63 -7.29
C LYS A 293 -21.04 -3.88 -6.73
N SER A 294 -21.82 -4.87 -6.28
CA SER A 294 -21.28 -6.17 -5.88
C SER A 294 -20.71 -6.90 -7.10
N TYR A 295 -19.60 -7.59 -6.91
CA TYR A 295 -18.94 -8.42 -7.91
C TYR A 295 -18.05 -9.47 -7.23
N PRO A 296 -17.69 -10.58 -7.91
CA PRO A 296 -16.77 -11.55 -7.37
C PRO A 296 -15.36 -10.96 -7.28
N ALA A 297 -14.86 -10.70 -6.05
CA ALA A 297 -13.53 -10.12 -5.83
C ALA A 297 -12.43 -10.95 -6.49
N ALA A 298 -12.60 -12.27 -6.61
CA ALA A 298 -11.65 -13.18 -7.26
C ALA A 298 -11.28 -12.74 -8.68
N SER A 299 -12.19 -12.07 -9.42
CA SER A 299 -11.93 -11.60 -10.78
C SER A 299 -10.84 -10.52 -10.86
N LEU A 300 -10.53 -9.86 -9.75
CA LEU A 300 -9.48 -8.85 -9.67
C LEU A 300 -8.09 -9.43 -9.40
N PHE A 301 -7.97 -10.71 -9.02
CA PHE A 301 -6.71 -11.31 -8.60
C PHE A 301 -6.03 -12.09 -9.72
N ASP A 302 -4.70 -11.92 -9.85
CA ASP A 302 -3.84 -12.71 -10.72
C ASP A 302 -2.79 -13.46 -9.88
N THR A 303 -3.03 -14.75 -9.67
CA THR A 303 -2.14 -15.62 -8.88
C THR A 303 -0.90 -16.09 -9.66
N SER A 304 -0.77 -15.77 -10.94
CA SER A 304 0.36 -16.20 -11.78
C SER A 304 1.70 -15.61 -11.35
N PHE A 305 1.69 -14.56 -10.50
CA PHE A 305 2.88 -13.98 -9.89
C PHE A 305 3.26 -14.63 -8.55
N ASN A 306 2.46 -15.55 -8.01
CA ASN A 306 2.73 -16.19 -6.73
C ASN A 306 4.09 -16.90 -6.69
N ALA A 307 4.55 -17.50 -7.81
CA ALA A 307 5.84 -18.15 -7.89
C ALA A 307 7.02 -17.19 -7.59
N ALA A 308 6.93 -15.93 -8.00
CA ALA A 308 7.93 -14.92 -7.71
C ALA A 308 8.06 -14.61 -6.21
N LEU A 309 7.02 -14.88 -5.43
CA LEU A 309 6.95 -14.62 -3.98
C LEU A 309 7.19 -15.88 -3.13
N GLN A 310 7.19 -17.07 -3.73
CA GLN A 310 7.43 -18.35 -3.06
C GLN A 310 8.91 -18.73 -3.03
N ASN A 311 9.70 -18.32 -4.03
CA ASN A 311 11.14 -18.63 -4.15
C ASN A 311 12.00 -17.42 -3.77
N PRO A 312 12.71 -17.43 -2.64
CA PRO A 312 13.64 -16.36 -2.27
C PRO A 312 15.02 -16.50 -2.98
N ALA A 313 15.09 -16.97 -4.19
CA ALA A 313 16.34 -17.20 -4.91
C ALA A 313 16.67 -16.02 -5.86
N VAL A 314 17.12 -14.91 -5.30
CA VAL A 314 18.18 -14.13 -5.94
C VAL A 314 19.35 -14.11 -4.97
N THR A 315 20.28 -15.03 -5.17
CA THR A 315 21.60 -14.98 -4.56
C THR A 315 22.31 -13.78 -5.18
N VAL A 316 22.24 -12.63 -4.51
CA VAL A 316 23.17 -11.54 -4.84
C VAL A 316 24.52 -12.03 -4.32
N GLN A 317 25.39 -12.51 -5.22
CA GLN A 317 26.79 -12.66 -4.94
C GLN A 317 27.31 -11.30 -4.47
N ALA A 318 27.80 -11.26 -3.23
CA ALA A 318 28.59 -10.12 -2.79
C ALA A 318 29.71 -9.94 -3.80
N ALA A 319 29.83 -8.72 -4.35
CA ALA A 319 30.99 -8.34 -5.12
C ALA A 319 32.23 -8.41 -4.20
N PRO A 320 33.38 -8.83 -4.74
CA PRO A 320 34.62 -8.99 -3.99
C PRO A 320 35.17 -7.68 -3.42
#